data_619e7edacc2c784f7c7d3e0ce754b16f
#
_entry.id   619e7edacc2c784f7c7d3e0ce754b16f
#
_cell.length_a   1.000
_cell.length_b   1.000
_cell.length_c   1.000
_cell.angle_alpha   90.00
_cell.angle_beta   90.00
_cell.angle_gamma   90.00
#
_symmetry.space_group_name_H-M   'P 1'
#
loop_
_entity.id
_entity.type
_entity.pdbx_description
1 polymer ?
#
loop_
_entity_poly.entity_id
_entity_poly.type
_entity_poly.pdbx_seq_one_letter_code
_entity_poly.pdbx_strand_id
1 'polypeptide(L)'
;WLSQTPDVPGSRYEEQSSCPRTATEAVFEDIKNDKVFRFINTHLDHIGAQAREKGLTQIINQLNQERFWKDIPVILCGDFNAEPNAPEMEIISRDSSFNNLTKDIGITFHGYYKNDPNDPPCSIDYIVLKGDWQCETVYKWTDEENGIYLSDHYPVCAVIKP
;
A
#
# COMPACT_ATOMS: atom_id res chain seq x y z
N TRP A 1 10.45 6.58 9.20
CA TRP A 1 10.16 5.26 9.77
C TRP A 1 8.74 5.22 10.29
N LEU A 2 8.10 4.07 10.16
CA LEU A 2 6.77 3.83 10.76
C LEU A 2 6.97 3.37 12.20
N SER A 3 6.91 4.33 13.13
CA SER A 3 7.19 4.13 14.55
C SER A 3 6.71 5.30 15.41
N GLN A 4 6.82 5.18 16.73
CA GLN A 4 6.60 6.30 17.66
C GLN A 4 7.67 7.39 17.56
N THR A 5 8.84 7.06 17.01
CA THR A 5 9.99 7.97 16.86
C THR A 5 10.46 7.95 15.39
N PRO A 6 9.68 8.51 14.44
CA PRO A 6 9.90 8.35 13.00
C PRO A 6 11.26 8.88 12.51
N ASP A 7 11.85 9.82 13.22
CA ASP A 7 13.16 10.42 12.90
C ASP A 7 14.35 9.58 13.39
N VAL A 8 14.09 8.49 14.14
CA VAL A 8 15.14 7.59 14.61
C VAL A 8 15.31 6.42 13.66
N PRO A 9 16.46 6.30 12.97
CA PRO A 9 16.70 5.21 12.02
C PRO A 9 16.53 3.82 12.66
N GLY A 10 15.74 2.96 11.98
CA GLY A 10 15.49 1.60 12.43
C GLY A 10 14.49 1.47 13.59
N SER A 11 13.85 2.58 13.97
CA SER A 11 12.80 2.55 15.01
C SER A 11 11.57 1.75 14.55
N ARG A 12 10.84 1.18 15.50
CA ARG A 12 9.68 0.31 15.28
C ARG A 12 8.59 0.59 16.32
N TYR A 13 7.37 0.18 16.02
CA TYR A 13 6.35 0.02 17.06
C TYR A 13 6.67 -1.21 17.91
N GLU A 14 6.18 -1.23 19.16
CA GLU A 14 6.44 -2.32 20.11
C GLU A 14 5.90 -3.66 19.61
N GLU A 15 4.72 -3.64 18.99
CA GLU A 15 4.02 -4.82 18.48
C GLU A 15 4.51 -5.30 17.10
N GLN A 16 5.48 -4.59 16.53
CA GLN A 16 6.04 -4.88 15.21
C GLN A 16 7.01 -6.06 15.26
N SER A 17 7.14 -6.76 14.14
CA SER A 17 8.19 -7.75 13.91
C SER A 17 9.60 -7.15 14.07
N SER A 18 10.64 -7.95 13.92
CA SER A 18 12.03 -7.47 13.94
C SER A 18 12.39 -6.56 12.76
N CYS A 19 11.52 -6.45 11.75
CA CYS A 19 11.75 -5.66 10.53
C CYS A 19 11.27 -4.21 10.73
N PRO A 20 12.16 -3.21 10.74
CA PRO A 20 11.72 -1.81 10.67
C PRO A 20 10.97 -1.53 9.37
N ARG A 21 9.88 -0.77 9.44
CA ARG A 21 9.06 -0.41 8.27
C ARG A 21 9.15 1.08 8.00
N THR A 22 9.02 1.43 6.73
CA THR A 22 9.08 2.82 6.26
C THR A 22 7.97 3.09 5.27
N ALA A 23 7.60 4.37 5.14
CA ALA A 23 6.92 4.87 3.96
C ALA A 23 7.90 5.79 3.22
N THR A 24 8.02 5.57 1.92
CA THR A 24 8.82 6.41 1.04
C THR A 24 7.88 7.26 0.22
N GLU A 25 8.06 8.57 0.26
CA GLU A 25 7.26 9.52 -0.49
C GLU A 25 8.11 10.30 -1.48
N ALA A 26 7.54 10.55 -2.67
CA ALA A 26 8.09 11.44 -3.66
C ALA A 26 6.97 12.27 -4.32
N VAL A 27 7.31 13.50 -4.71
CA VAL A 27 6.44 14.35 -5.53
C VAL A 27 6.90 14.23 -6.96
N PHE A 28 5.96 13.94 -7.86
CA PHE A 28 6.19 13.80 -9.29
C PHE A 28 5.38 14.84 -10.08
N GLU A 29 5.86 15.14 -11.25
CA GLU A 29 5.15 15.93 -12.25
C GLU A 29 4.91 15.07 -13.50
N ASP A 30 3.65 15.00 -13.93
CA ASP A 30 3.30 14.53 -15.28
C ASP A 30 3.56 15.67 -16.27
N ILE A 31 4.72 15.60 -16.91
CA ILE A 31 5.17 16.62 -17.87
C ILE A 31 4.28 16.80 -19.12
N LYS A 32 3.39 15.85 -19.40
CA LYS A 32 2.47 15.97 -20.54
C LYS A 32 1.23 16.79 -20.20
N ASN A 33 0.81 16.75 -18.94
CA ASN A 33 -0.44 17.33 -18.47
C ASN A 33 -0.22 18.46 -17.46
N ASP A 34 1.04 18.80 -17.13
CA ASP A 34 1.43 19.77 -16.09
C ASP A 34 0.73 19.47 -14.74
N LYS A 35 0.65 18.18 -14.39
CA LYS A 35 0.01 17.72 -13.16
C LYS A 35 1.03 17.21 -12.16
N VAL A 36 0.95 17.75 -10.96
CA VAL A 36 1.78 17.32 -9.83
C VAL A 36 0.99 16.32 -9.00
N PHE A 37 1.64 15.24 -8.55
CA PHE A 37 1.06 14.24 -7.67
C PHE A 37 2.09 13.69 -6.68
N ARG A 38 1.60 13.15 -5.57
CA ARG A 38 2.40 12.47 -4.55
C ARG A 38 2.33 10.97 -4.77
N PHE A 39 3.47 10.32 -4.70
CA PHE A 39 3.56 8.87 -4.77
C PHE A 39 4.17 8.33 -3.48
N ILE A 40 3.46 7.45 -2.79
CA ILE A 40 3.88 6.86 -1.53
C ILE A 40 3.92 5.35 -1.71
N ASN A 41 5.05 4.75 -1.31
CA ASN A 41 5.21 3.31 -1.25
C ASN A 41 5.53 2.88 0.18
N THR A 42 4.91 1.79 0.63
CA THR A 42 5.15 1.21 1.94
C THR A 42 5.06 -0.31 1.89
N HIS A 43 5.73 -0.97 2.83
CA HIS A 43 5.54 -2.38 3.14
C HIS A 43 5.28 -2.47 4.64
N LEU A 44 4.02 -2.69 5.03
CA LEU A 44 3.62 -2.74 6.42
C LEU A 44 4.07 -4.03 7.11
N ASP A 45 3.92 -4.10 8.42
CA ASP A 45 4.41 -5.24 9.19
C ASP A 45 3.60 -6.52 8.96
N HIS A 46 4.27 -7.64 8.77
CA HIS A 46 3.65 -8.93 8.47
C HIS A 46 3.11 -9.66 9.73
N ILE A 47 3.49 -9.23 10.95
CA ILE A 47 3.05 -9.87 12.20
C ILE A 47 2.06 -8.98 12.95
N GLY A 48 2.43 -7.73 13.21
CA GLY A 48 1.73 -6.85 14.12
C GLY A 48 0.54 -6.10 13.51
N ALA A 49 -0.70 -6.57 13.71
CA ALA A 49 -1.90 -5.86 13.24
C ALA A 49 -1.98 -4.42 13.77
N GLN A 50 -1.68 -4.21 15.04
CA GLN A 50 -1.64 -2.86 15.63
C GLN A 50 -0.51 -1.99 15.04
N ALA A 51 0.62 -2.60 14.70
CA ALA A 51 1.71 -1.88 14.04
C ALA A 51 1.31 -1.44 12.62
N ARG A 52 0.55 -2.29 11.88
CA ARG A 52 -0.03 -1.94 10.57
C ARG A 52 -1.02 -0.77 10.70
N GLU A 53 -1.96 -0.86 11.63
CA GLU A 53 -2.94 0.19 11.90
C GLU A 53 -2.26 1.53 12.24
N LYS A 54 -1.30 1.52 13.17
CA LYS A 54 -0.53 2.70 13.57
C LYS A 54 0.29 3.25 12.39
N GLY A 55 0.94 2.38 11.62
CA GLY A 55 1.73 2.76 10.47
C GLY A 55 0.89 3.42 9.38
N LEU A 56 -0.27 2.82 9.05
CA LEU A 56 -1.20 3.38 8.08
C LEU A 56 -1.77 4.73 8.56
N THR A 57 -2.15 4.79 9.84
CA THR A 57 -2.61 6.03 10.49
C THR A 57 -1.54 7.12 10.43
N GLN A 58 -0.28 6.78 10.66
CA GLN A 58 0.84 7.72 10.56
C GLN A 58 0.98 8.28 9.14
N ILE A 59 0.91 7.43 8.11
CA ILE A 59 0.95 7.85 6.70
C ILE A 59 -0.21 8.80 6.39
N ILE A 60 -1.44 8.43 6.74
CA ILE A 60 -2.64 9.24 6.45
C ILE A 60 -2.60 10.58 7.19
N ASN A 61 -2.16 10.58 8.44
CA ASN A 61 -2.01 11.81 9.21
C ASN A 61 -0.97 12.75 8.59
N GLN A 62 0.16 12.20 8.13
CA GLN A 62 1.18 12.99 7.44
C GLN A 62 0.63 13.61 6.15
N LEU A 63 -0.12 12.85 5.35
CA LEU A 63 -0.79 13.36 4.16
C LEU A 63 -1.71 14.55 4.44
N ASN A 64 -2.43 14.50 5.55
CA ASN A 64 -3.41 15.53 5.91
C ASN A 64 -2.78 16.75 6.61
N GLN A 65 -1.60 16.61 7.21
CA GLN A 65 -0.91 17.68 7.94
C GLN A 65 -0.02 18.56 7.06
N GLU A 66 0.43 18.05 5.93
CA GLU A 66 1.34 18.80 5.06
C GLU A 66 0.67 19.99 4.38
N ARG A 67 1.00 21.18 4.86
CA ARG A 67 0.36 22.45 4.49
C ARG A 67 0.47 22.79 3.00
N PHE A 68 1.56 22.40 2.34
CA PHE A 68 1.82 22.76 0.93
C PHE A 68 1.31 21.73 -0.07
N TRP A 69 1.15 20.48 0.37
CA TRP A 69 0.88 19.34 -0.53
C TRP A 69 -0.45 18.63 -0.26
N LYS A 70 -1.26 19.12 0.70
CA LYS A 70 -2.49 18.45 1.17
C LYS A 70 -3.55 18.25 0.08
N ASP A 71 -3.59 19.17 -0.90
CA ASP A 71 -4.60 19.18 -1.96
C ASP A 71 -4.07 18.52 -3.26
N ILE A 72 -2.85 18.02 -3.24
CA ILE A 72 -2.25 17.34 -4.39
C ILE A 72 -2.72 15.88 -4.42
N PRO A 73 -3.10 15.38 -5.61
CA PRO A 73 -3.52 13.98 -5.75
C PRO A 73 -2.44 13.01 -5.27
N VAL A 74 -2.86 11.89 -4.66
CA VAL A 74 -1.97 10.91 -4.04
C VAL A 74 -2.19 9.54 -4.64
N ILE A 75 -1.09 8.83 -4.85
CA ILE A 75 -1.03 7.39 -5.08
C ILE A 75 -0.33 6.78 -3.86
N LEU A 76 -1.03 5.95 -3.11
CA LEU A 76 -0.46 5.16 -2.02
C LEU A 76 -0.49 3.68 -2.44
N CYS A 77 0.68 3.04 -2.49
CA CYS A 77 0.77 1.66 -2.89
C CYS A 77 1.74 0.85 -2.03
N GLY A 78 1.63 -0.47 -2.14
CA GLY A 78 2.55 -1.42 -1.52
C GLY A 78 1.86 -2.65 -0.95
N ASP A 79 2.66 -3.46 -0.29
CA ASP A 79 2.20 -4.59 0.51
C ASP A 79 1.78 -4.10 1.90
N PHE A 80 0.48 -4.17 2.19
CA PHE A 80 -0.04 -3.73 3.49
C PHE A 80 -0.13 -4.86 4.51
N ASN A 81 0.14 -6.10 4.11
CA ASN A 81 0.05 -7.28 4.97
C ASN A 81 -1.30 -7.40 5.72
N ALA A 82 -2.36 -6.87 5.13
CA ALA A 82 -3.72 -6.85 5.67
C ALA A 82 -4.72 -7.11 4.55
N GLU A 83 -5.69 -7.97 4.75
CA GLU A 83 -6.77 -8.18 3.79
C GLU A 83 -7.73 -6.99 3.74
N PRO A 84 -8.51 -6.80 2.65
CA PRO A 84 -9.34 -5.61 2.44
C PRO A 84 -10.34 -5.33 3.57
N ASN A 85 -10.80 -6.36 4.27
CA ASN A 85 -11.76 -6.25 5.36
C ASN A 85 -11.13 -6.27 6.75
N ALA A 86 -9.79 -6.26 6.84
CA ALA A 86 -9.10 -6.23 8.11
C ALA A 86 -9.33 -4.88 8.84
N PRO A 87 -9.42 -4.89 10.19
CA PRO A 87 -9.65 -3.67 10.96
C PRO A 87 -8.64 -2.54 10.66
N GLU A 88 -7.39 -2.88 10.40
CA GLU A 88 -6.34 -1.92 10.07
C GLU A 88 -6.61 -1.16 8.76
N MET A 89 -7.44 -1.71 7.87
CA MET A 89 -7.84 -1.05 6.61
C MET A 89 -9.00 -0.06 6.78
N GLU A 90 -9.63 0.00 7.95
CA GLU A 90 -10.79 0.88 8.19
C GLU A 90 -10.48 2.35 7.96
N ILE A 91 -9.25 2.80 8.24
CA ILE A 91 -8.87 4.20 8.04
C ILE A 91 -8.96 4.62 6.55
N ILE A 92 -8.76 3.68 5.64
CA ILE A 92 -8.92 3.92 4.20
C ILE A 92 -10.39 3.71 3.79
N SER A 93 -11.01 2.63 4.23
CA SER A 93 -12.36 2.25 3.78
C SER A 93 -13.47 3.20 4.27
N ARG A 94 -13.26 3.87 5.42
CA ARG A 94 -14.21 4.85 5.99
C ARG A 94 -14.08 6.26 5.42
N ASP A 95 -12.93 6.60 4.87
CA ASP A 95 -12.71 7.92 4.26
C ASP A 95 -13.00 7.86 2.76
N SER A 96 -14.13 8.42 2.34
CA SER A 96 -14.57 8.44 0.95
C SER A 96 -13.65 9.22 0.00
N SER A 97 -12.66 9.95 0.52
CA SER A 97 -11.63 10.59 -0.30
C SER A 97 -10.61 9.60 -0.86
N PHE A 98 -10.56 8.37 -0.31
CA PHE A 98 -9.71 7.29 -0.80
C PHE A 98 -10.48 6.33 -1.70
N ASN A 99 -9.87 5.99 -2.82
CA ASN A 99 -10.36 4.97 -3.75
C ASN A 99 -9.37 3.81 -3.80
N ASN A 100 -9.70 2.68 -3.18
CA ASN A 100 -8.89 1.47 -3.23
C ASN A 100 -9.18 0.70 -4.51
N LEU A 101 -8.28 0.80 -5.49
CA LEU A 101 -8.44 0.19 -6.80
C LEU A 101 -8.32 -1.34 -6.78
N THR A 102 -7.57 -1.89 -5.84
CA THR A 102 -7.23 -3.32 -5.83
C THR A 102 -8.04 -4.14 -4.81
N LYS A 103 -9.00 -3.53 -4.10
CA LYS A 103 -9.79 -4.20 -3.05
C LYS A 103 -10.48 -5.49 -3.49
N ASP A 104 -10.89 -5.59 -4.77
CA ASP A 104 -11.61 -6.71 -5.34
C ASP A 104 -10.76 -7.52 -6.36
N ILE A 105 -9.44 -7.30 -6.41
CA ILE A 105 -8.55 -7.93 -7.40
C ILE A 105 -8.29 -9.42 -7.11
N GLY A 106 -8.66 -9.87 -5.91
CA GLY A 106 -8.43 -11.22 -5.43
C GLY A 106 -7.00 -11.43 -4.94
N ILE A 107 -6.57 -12.69 -4.87
CA ILE A 107 -5.26 -13.08 -4.34
C ILE A 107 -4.13 -12.29 -5.02
N THR A 108 -3.29 -11.65 -4.21
CA THR A 108 -2.05 -11.00 -4.66
C THR A 108 -0.81 -11.68 -4.09
N PHE A 109 -0.87 -12.19 -2.86
CA PHE A 109 0.14 -13.08 -2.29
C PHE A 109 -0.28 -14.54 -2.47
N HIS A 110 0.56 -15.36 -3.08
CA HIS A 110 0.30 -16.79 -3.30
C HIS A 110 1.35 -17.70 -2.66
N GLY A 111 2.41 -17.14 -2.08
CA GLY A 111 3.43 -17.91 -1.35
C GLY A 111 4.04 -19.05 -2.17
N TYR A 112 4.13 -18.91 -3.50
CA TYR A 112 4.51 -19.97 -4.43
C TYR A 112 3.61 -21.22 -4.33
N TYR A 113 2.40 -21.09 -3.82
CA TYR A 113 1.45 -22.19 -3.58
C TYR A 113 2.03 -23.37 -2.78
N LYS A 114 2.88 -23.06 -1.78
CA LYS A 114 3.49 -24.07 -0.91
C LYS A 114 2.52 -24.76 0.04
N ASN A 115 1.24 -24.35 0.03
CA ASN A 115 0.18 -24.86 0.90
C ASN A 115 0.55 -24.78 2.40
N ASP A 116 1.22 -23.72 2.81
CA ASP A 116 1.50 -23.46 4.22
C ASP A 116 0.21 -22.97 4.89
N PRO A 117 -0.34 -23.72 5.87
CA PRO A 117 -1.57 -23.31 6.55
C PRO A 117 -1.40 -22.07 7.44
N ASN A 118 -0.14 -21.67 7.75
CA ASN A 118 0.15 -20.47 8.52
C ASN A 118 0.32 -19.24 7.63
N ASP A 119 0.42 -19.44 6.32
CA ASP A 119 0.66 -18.39 5.34
C ASP A 119 -0.19 -18.63 4.07
N PRO A 120 -1.53 -18.62 4.20
CA PRO A 120 -2.43 -18.91 3.09
C PRO A 120 -2.42 -17.78 2.05
N PRO A 121 -2.70 -18.10 0.76
CA PRO A 121 -2.87 -17.09 -0.27
C PRO A 121 -3.92 -16.04 0.11
N CYS A 122 -3.58 -14.75 -0.03
CA CYS A 122 -4.43 -13.65 0.40
C CYS A 122 -4.27 -12.40 -0.49
N SER A 123 -5.12 -11.40 -0.28
CA SER A 123 -5.08 -10.10 -1.00
C SER A 123 -4.52 -9.05 -0.07
N ILE A 124 -3.26 -8.64 -0.27
CA ILE A 124 -2.54 -7.75 0.62
C ILE A 124 -1.77 -6.62 -0.08
N ASP A 125 -1.76 -6.62 -1.42
CA ASP A 125 -1.08 -5.59 -2.20
C ASP A 125 -2.09 -4.57 -2.74
N TYR A 126 -1.78 -3.29 -2.55
CA TYR A 126 -2.74 -2.22 -2.79
C TYR A 126 -2.23 -1.12 -3.70
N ILE A 127 -3.18 -0.55 -4.47
CA ILE A 127 -3.08 0.75 -5.13
C ILE A 127 -4.30 1.55 -4.66
N VAL A 128 -4.05 2.58 -3.86
CA VAL A 128 -5.06 3.46 -3.29
C VAL A 128 -4.85 4.87 -3.80
N LEU A 129 -5.88 5.47 -4.33
CA LEU A 129 -5.86 6.84 -4.85
C LEU A 129 -6.57 7.79 -3.90
N LYS A 130 -6.07 9.03 -3.79
CA LYS A 130 -6.78 10.17 -3.17
C LYS A 130 -6.71 11.36 -4.11
N GLY A 131 -7.83 12.05 -4.29
CA GLY A 131 -7.95 13.17 -5.22
C GLY A 131 -8.57 12.78 -6.56
N ASP A 132 -8.46 13.67 -7.53
CA ASP A 132 -9.14 13.53 -8.82
C ASP A 132 -8.30 12.69 -9.79
N TRP A 133 -8.61 11.41 -9.85
CA TRP A 133 -7.96 10.43 -10.71
C TRP A 133 -8.97 9.71 -11.59
N GLN A 134 -8.62 9.52 -12.85
CA GLN A 134 -9.34 8.62 -13.75
C GLN A 134 -8.59 7.28 -13.81
N CYS A 135 -9.27 6.19 -13.46
CA CYS A 135 -8.73 4.85 -13.59
C CYS A 135 -9.28 4.19 -14.87
N GLU A 136 -8.40 3.83 -15.79
CA GLU A 136 -8.78 3.15 -17.04
C GLU A 136 -8.87 1.63 -16.87
N THR A 137 -7.92 1.05 -16.14
CA THR A 137 -7.88 -0.40 -15.89
C THR A 137 -7.06 -0.73 -14.66
N VAL A 138 -7.44 -1.81 -14.00
CA VAL A 138 -6.69 -2.44 -12.91
C VAL A 138 -6.56 -3.92 -13.22
N TYR A 139 -5.37 -4.47 -13.06
CA TYR A 139 -5.11 -5.88 -13.29
C TYR A 139 -3.92 -6.37 -12.47
N LYS A 140 -3.74 -7.67 -12.42
CA LYS A 140 -2.54 -8.30 -11.87
C LYS A 140 -1.90 -9.22 -12.92
N TRP A 141 -0.60 -9.36 -12.85
CA TRP A 141 0.14 -10.30 -13.67
C TRP A 141 0.23 -11.64 -12.96
N THR A 142 -0.29 -12.66 -13.61
CA THR A 142 -0.30 -14.04 -13.09
C THR A 142 0.61 -14.97 -13.88
N ASP A 143 1.53 -14.37 -14.63
CA ASP A 143 2.43 -15.10 -15.51
C ASP A 143 3.35 -16.03 -14.72
N GLU A 144 3.54 -17.22 -15.27
CA GLU A 144 4.44 -18.23 -14.77
C GLU A 144 5.10 -18.93 -15.95
N GLU A 145 6.26 -19.50 -15.76
CA GLU A 145 6.92 -20.35 -16.74
C GLU A 145 7.32 -21.69 -16.10
N ASN A 146 6.71 -22.78 -16.57
CA ASN A 146 6.92 -24.14 -16.05
C ASN A 146 6.67 -24.28 -14.54
N GLY A 147 5.65 -23.58 -14.00
CA GLY A 147 5.33 -23.56 -12.58
C GLY A 147 6.24 -22.65 -11.76
N ILE A 148 7.08 -21.85 -12.40
CA ILE A 148 7.99 -20.90 -11.75
C ILE A 148 7.39 -19.50 -11.86
N TYR A 149 7.10 -18.90 -10.72
CA TYR A 149 6.65 -17.52 -10.59
C TYR A 149 7.83 -16.58 -10.36
N LEU A 150 7.75 -15.34 -10.85
CA LEU A 150 8.78 -14.31 -10.66
C LEU A 150 8.90 -13.87 -9.20
N SER A 151 7.83 -13.97 -8.44
CA SER A 151 7.72 -13.58 -7.02
C SER A 151 6.68 -14.49 -6.37
N ASP A 152 6.60 -14.50 -5.06
CA ASP A 152 5.51 -15.06 -4.25
C ASP A 152 4.27 -14.15 -4.22
N HIS A 153 4.38 -12.95 -4.78
CA HIS A 153 3.27 -12.06 -5.05
C HIS A 153 3.02 -11.92 -6.55
N TYR A 154 1.77 -11.69 -6.92
CA TYR A 154 1.39 -11.22 -8.25
C TYR A 154 1.55 -9.69 -8.31
N PRO A 155 2.33 -9.15 -9.27
CA PRO A 155 2.38 -7.71 -9.49
C PRO A 155 0.99 -7.14 -9.77
N VAL A 156 0.59 -6.10 -9.04
CA VAL A 156 -0.65 -5.35 -9.26
C VAL A 156 -0.36 -4.09 -10.07
N CYS A 157 -1.22 -3.81 -11.03
CA CYS A 157 -1.06 -2.71 -11.97
C CYS A 157 -2.35 -1.91 -12.13
N ALA A 158 -2.21 -0.60 -12.29
CA ALA A 158 -3.30 0.29 -12.67
C ALA A 158 -2.84 1.24 -13.77
N VAL A 159 -3.71 1.51 -14.74
CA VAL A 159 -3.53 2.61 -15.69
C VAL A 159 -4.44 3.74 -15.24
N ILE A 160 -3.83 4.85 -14.83
CA ILE A 160 -4.52 6.00 -14.24
C ILE A 160 -4.10 7.29 -14.95
N LYS A 161 -4.98 8.30 -14.90
CA LYS A 161 -4.73 9.65 -15.38
C LYS A 161 -5.08 10.66 -14.30
N PRO A 162 -4.25 11.69 -14.05
CA PRO A 162 -4.54 12.78 -13.14
C PRO A 162 -5.56 13.77 -13.71
#